data_dcf5d03a904b805d07dcdcf909b9b636
#
_entry.id   dcf5d03a904b805d07dcdcf909b9b636
#
_cell.length_a   1.000
_cell.length_b   1.000
_cell.length_c   1.000
_cell.angle_alpha   90.00
_cell.angle_beta   90.00
_cell.angle_gamma   90.00
#
_symmetry.space_group_name_H-M   'P 1'
#
loop_
_entity.id
_entity.type
_entity.pdbx_description
1 polymer ?
#
loop_
_entity_poly.entity_id
_entity_poly.type
_entity_poly.pdbx_seq_one_letter_code
_entity_poly.pdbx_strand_id
1 'polypeptide(L)'
;MTLDPQTPVLVGVGQVNQREESSDTEPVDLMAAAAREAADPRVLQAVDSVRVVNLLSWRYRDPGLLLAGLIGAADARTRYSGIGGNTPQSLLNQACVDIQAGRADAVLLAGAETWRTRMRLRARGIRPDWTKQDESVPVPPGGEEKVPMSGPGEDR
;
A
#
# COMPACT_ATOMS: atom_id res chain seq x y z
N MET A 1 -29.37 9.69 20.05
CA MET A 1 -28.60 10.32 18.95
C MET A 1 -28.24 9.17 17.98
N THR A 2 -28.88 9.11 16.84
CA THR A 2 -28.54 8.14 15.79
C THR A 2 -27.38 8.72 14.99
N LEU A 3 -26.27 7.98 14.92
CA LEU A 3 -25.17 8.33 14.03
C LEU A 3 -25.66 8.21 12.57
N ASP A 4 -25.23 9.14 11.74
CA ASP A 4 -25.43 9.03 10.30
C ASP A 4 -24.71 7.77 9.82
N PRO A 5 -25.40 6.85 9.10
CA PRO A 5 -24.77 5.63 8.54
C PRO A 5 -23.56 5.92 7.65
N GLN A 6 -23.45 7.12 7.09
CA GLN A 6 -22.34 7.58 6.27
C GLN A 6 -21.19 8.21 7.09
N THR A 7 -21.25 8.16 8.42
CA THR A 7 -20.16 8.66 9.26
C THR A 7 -18.94 7.72 9.16
N PRO A 8 -17.78 8.19 8.64
CA PRO A 8 -16.60 7.37 8.59
C PRO A 8 -16.08 7.06 10.01
N VAL A 9 -15.76 5.81 10.26
CA VAL A 9 -15.20 5.34 11.54
C VAL A 9 -13.92 4.54 11.29
N LEU A 10 -12.96 4.65 12.19
CA LEU A 10 -11.76 3.82 12.16
C LEU A 10 -12.07 2.48 12.85
N VAL A 11 -11.96 1.38 12.12
CA VAL A 11 -12.31 0.03 12.62
C VAL A 11 -11.10 -0.83 12.95
N GLY A 12 -9.90 -0.45 12.52
CA GLY A 12 -8.69 -1.20 12.82
C GLY A 12 -7.41 -0.44 12.49
N VAL A 13 -6.37 -0.76 13.22
CA VAL A 13 -4.99 -0.26 13.02
C VAL A 13 -4.04 -1.42 13.22
N GLY A 14 -3.09 -1.61 12.31
CA GLY A 14 -2.06 -2.65 12.41
C GLY A 14 -0.69 -2.10 12.02
N GLN A 15 0.36 -2.61 12.68
CA GLN A 15 1.73 -2.25 12.40
C GLN A 15 2.66 -3.45 12.58
N VAL A 16 3.41 -3.77 11.53
CA VAL A 16 4.41 -4.84 11.54
C VAL A 16 5.80 -4.25 11.33
N ASN A 17 6.73 -4.65 12.19
CA ASN A 17 8.15 -4.33 12.04
C ASN A 17 8.93 -5.63 11.82
N GLN A 18 9.53 -5.79 10.66
CA GLN A 18 10.41 -6.90 10.38
C GLN A 18 11.76 -6.68 11.07
N ARG A 19 12.08 -7.51 12.06
CA ARG A 19 13.34 -7.47 12.80
C ARG A 19 14.35 -8.48 12.28
N GLU A 20 13.89 -9.57 11.70
CA GLU A 20 14.72 -10.64 11.15
C GLU A 20 15.30 -10.28 9.80
N GLU A 21 16.46 -10.83 9.49
CA GLU A 21 17.08 -10.68 8.17
C GLU A 21 16.42 -11.65 7.19
N SER A 22 15.46 -11.14 6.42
CA SER A 22 14.88 -11.86 5.29
C SER A 22 15.13 -11.09 4.00
N SER A 23 15.49 -11.81 2.93
CA SER A 23 15.58 -11.26 1.58
C SER A 23 14.28 -11.40 0.80
N ASP A 24 13.37 -12.24 1.29
CA ASP A 24 12.18 -12.65 0.55
C ASP A 24 10.95 -11.78 0.86
N THR A 25 10.95 -11.12 2.04
CA THR A 25 9.85 -10.24 2.41
C THR A 25 9.92 -8.93 1.66
N GLU A 26 8.95 -8.68 0.83
CA GLU A 26 8.80 -7.43 0.07
C GLU A 26 7.80 -6.46 0.74
N PRO A 27 7.75 -5.18 0.32
CA PRO A 27 6.86 -4.20 0.95
C PRO A 27 5.39 -4.62 0.99
N VAL A 28 4.88 -5.26 -0.06
CA VAL A 28 3.48 -5.68 -0.13
C VAL A 28 3.15 -6.77 0.90
N ASP A 29 4.12 -7.64 1.24
CA ASP A 29 3.93 -8.66 2.29
C ASP A 29 3.78 -8.02 3.67
N LEU A 30 4.58 -6.98 3.95
CA LEU A 30 4.47 -6.23 5.21
C LEU A 30 3.14 -5.50 5.31
N MET A 31 2.66 -4.92 4.22
CA MET A 31 1.33 -4.30 4.18
C MET A 31 0.22 -5.33 4.44
N ALA A 32 0.31 -6.50 3.82
CA ALA A 32 -0.67 -7.57 4.03
C ALA A 32 -0.64 -8.12 5.46
N ALA A 33 0.55 -8.27 6.04
CA ALA A 33 0.71 -8.67 7.45
C ALA A 33 0.10 -7.62 8.40
N ALA A 34 0.39 -6.35 8.19
CA ALA A 34 -0.18 -5.25 8.98
C ALA A 34 -1.71 -5.16 8.84
N ALA A 35 -2.24 -5.38 7.63
CA ALA A 35 -3.69 -5.42 7.41
C ALA A 35 -4.36 -6.55 8.19
N ARG A 36 -3.75 -7.74 8.24
CA ARG A 36 -4.26 -8.87 9.03
C ARG A 36 -4.20 -8.64 10.54
N GLU A 37 -3.28 -7.82 11.03
CA GLU A 37 -3.29 -7.37 12.42
C GLU A 37 -4.36 -6.31 12.68
N ALA A 38 -4.68 -5.49 11.68
CA ALA A 38 -5.64 -4.41 11.81
C ALA A 38 -7.09 -4.89 11.90
N ALA A 39 -7.46 -5.97 11.19
CA ALA A 39 -8.84 -6.38 11.05
C ALA A 39 -9.03 -7.88 10.78
N ASP A 40 -10.19 -8.38 11.16
CA ASP A 40 -10.64 -9.75 10.86
C ASP A 40 -10.69 -9.99 9.34
N PRO A 41 -10.43 -11.21 8.86
CA PRO A 41 -10.50 -11.57 7.44
C PRO A 41 -11.80 -11.18 6.74
N ARG A 42 -12.94 -11.25 7.44
CA ARG A 42 -14.25 -10.84 6.87
C ARG A 42 -14.30 -9.34 6.59
N VAL A 43 -13.72 -8.53 7.46
CA VAL A 43 -13.62 -7.07 7.27
C VAL A 43 -12.68 -6.76 6.11
N LEU A 44 -11.54 -7.45 6.03
CA LEU A 44 -10.58 -7.28 4.93
C LEU A 44 -11.18 -7.65 3.57
N GLN A 45 -11.95 -8.73 3.49
CA GLN A 45 -12.65 -9.15 2.27
C GLN A 45 -13.75 -8.18 1.84
N ALA A 46 -14.30 -7.41 2.77
CA ALA A 46 -15.31 -6.37 2.49
C ALA A 46 -14.70 -5.02 2.04
N VAL A 47 -13.38 -4.89 2.03
CA VAL A 47 -12.70 -3.69 1.55
C VAL A 47 -13.00 -3.49 0.05
N ASP A 48 -13.56 -2.34 -0.30
CA ASP A 48 -13.87 -1.97 -1.67
C ASP A 48 -12.94 -0.89 -2.25
N SER A 49 -12.02 -0.36 -1.42
CA SER A 49 -10.98 0.56 -1.86
C SER A 49 -9.67 0.35 -1.10
N VAL A 50 -8.60 0.03 -1.81
CA VAL A 50 -7.24 -0.09 -1.27
C VAL A 50 -6.41 1.11 -1.72
N ARG A 51 -5.87 1.86 -0.76
CA ARG A 51 -5.08 3.07 -1.00
C ARG A 51 -3.70 2.91 -0.40
N VAL A 52 -2.69 3.01 -1.24
CA VAL A 52 -1.30 2.80 -0.82
C VAL A 52 -0.53 4.10 -0.87
N VAL A 53 0.18 4.39 0.22
CA VAL A 53 1.16 5.47 0.27
C VAL A 53 2.36 5.10 -0.59
N ASN A 54 2.90 6.07 -1.34
CA ASN A 54 4.02 5.83 -2.24
C ASN A 54 5.21 5.19 -1.52
N LEU A 55 5.77 4.15 -2.16
CA LEU A 55 6.87 3.34 -1.67
C LEU A 55 8.17 3.74 -2.34
N LEU A 56 9.24 3.90 -1.57
CA LEU A 56 10.56 4.24 -2.07
C LEU A 56 11.48 3.02 -2.21
N SER A 57 11.24 1.97 -1.43
CA SER A 57 12.12 0.79 -1.39
C SER A 57 11.93 -0.18 -2.55
N TRP A 58 10.80 -0.15 -3.25
CA TRP A 58 10.54 -0.98 -4.43
C TRP A 58 9.54 -0.33 -5.37
N ARG A 59 9.64 -0.63 -6.67
CA ARG A 59 8.72 -0.11 -7.68
C ARG A 59 7.66 -1.15 -8.01
N TYR A 60 6.43 -0.85 -7.66
CA TYR A 60 5.24 -1.50 -8.19
C TYR A 60 4.52 -0.54 -9.15
N ARG A 61 3.77 -1.08 -10.10
CA ARG A 61 2.84 -0.28 -10.89
C ARG A 61 1.56 0.01 -10.12
N ASP A 62 1.02 -1.03 -9.50
CA ASP A 62 -0.13 -0.96 -8.60
C ASP A 62 0.10 -1.88 -7.39
N PRO A 63 0.69 -1.37 -6.30
CA PRO A 63 0.85 -2.13 -5.07
C PRO A 63 -0.49 -2.43 -4.39
N GLY A 64 -1.51 -1.59 -4.64
CA GLY A 64 -2.87 -1.80 -4.13
C GLY A 64 -3.52 -3.05 -4.72
N LEU A 65 -3.31 -3.34 -5.99
CA LEU A 65 -3.81 -4.54 -6.64
C LEU A 65 -3.20 -5.81 -6.02
N LEU A 66 -1.90 -5.81 -5.76
CA LEU A 66 -1.22 -6.93 -5.10
C LEU A 66 -1.76 -7.12 -3.67
N LEU A 67 -1.86 -6.03 -2.92
CA LEU A 67 -2.38 -6.05 -1.55
C LEU A 67 -3.83 -6.53 -1.52
N ALA A 68 -4.68 -6.04 -2.41
CA ALA A 68 -6.08 -6.46 -2.51
C ALA A 68 -6.21 -7.98 -2.73
N GLY A 69 -5.38 -8.55 -3.61
CA GLY A 69 -5.31 -10.01 -3.81
C GLY A 69 -4.88 -10.75 -2.54
N LEU A 70 -3.87 -10.26 -1.80
CA LEU A 70 -3.35 -10.90 -0.59
C LEU A 70 -4.32 -10.88 0.60
N ILE A 71 -5.23 -9.91 0.65
CA ILE A 71 -6.24 -9.79 1.73
C ILE A 71 -7.61 -10.35 1.34
N GLY A 72 -7.77 -10.84 0.11
CA GLY A 72 -9.03 -11.42 -0.39
C GLY A 72 -10.05 -10.39 -0.87
N ALA A 73 -9.64 -9.15 -1.17
CA ALA A 73 -10.46 -8.05 -1.69
C ALA A 73 -10.13 -7.75 -3.17
N ALA A 74 -10.06 -8.78 -4.01
CA ALA A 74 -9.54 -8.68 -5.38
C ALA A 74 -10.27 -7.67 -6.28
N ASP A 75 -11.54 -7.38 -5.99
CA ASP A 75 -12.37 -6.42 -6.74
C ASP A 75 -12.25 -4.98 -6.22
N ALA A 76 -11.45 -4.74 -5.17
CA ALA A 76 -11.28 -3.43 -4.59
C ALA A 76 -10.63 -2.47 -5.59
N ARG A 77 -11.16 -1.25 -5.65
CA ARG A 77 -10.54 -0.17 -6.42
C ARG A 77 -9.24 0.26 -5.76
N THR A 78 -8.22 0.52 -6.56
CA THR A 78 -6.90 0.87 -6.05
C THR A 78 -6.58 2.34 -6.25
N ARG A 79 -5.74 2.88 -5.37
CA ARG A 79 -5.16 4.21 -5.48
C ARG A 79 -3.74 4.19 -4.93
N TYR A 80 -2.84 4.88 -5.60
CA TYR A 80 -1.45 5.02 -5.18
C TYR A 80 -1.12 6.49 -5.02
N SER A 81 -0.54 6.91 -3.90
CA SER A 81 -0.28 8.34 -3.69
C SER A 81 0.93 8.82 -4.50
N GLY A 82 0.97 10.11 -4.79
CA GLY A 82 2.22 10.79 -5.13
C GLY A 82 3.18 10.83 -3.92
N ILE A 83 4.35 11.47 -4.12
CA ILE A 83 5.33 11.65 -3.04
C ILE A 83 4.99 12.91 -2.25
N GLY A 84 5.07 12.79 -0.94
CA GLY A 84 4.90 13.93 -0.04
C GLY A 84 4.60 13.49 1.38
N GLY A 85 5.15 14.20 2.37
CA GLY A 85 4.93 13.88 3.78
C GLY A 85 3.48 14.02 4.25
N ASN A 86 2.65 14.75 3.51
CA ASN A 86 1.22 14.95 3.78
C ASN A 86 0.32 13.94 3.07
N THR A 87 0.85 13.07 2.19
CA THR A 87 0.04 12.17 1.37
C THR A 87 -0.76 11.15 2.19
N PRO A 88 -0.25 10.57 3.30
CA PRO A 88 -1.07 9.69 4.14
C PRO A 88 -2.32 10.38 4.67
N GLN A 89 -2.19 11.61 5.16
CA GLN A 89 -3.32 12.40 5.65
C GLN A 89 -4.29 12.76 4.52
N SER A 90 -3.77 13.08 3.34
CA SER A 90 -4.62 13.38 2.18
C SER A 90 -5.43 12.17 1.73
N LEU A 91 -4.83 10.96 1.74
CA LEU A 91 -5.54 9.71 1.46
C LEU A 91 -6.63 9.41 2.49
N LEU A 92 -6.35 9.67 3.78
CA LEU A 92 -7.33 9.51 4.85
C LEU A 92 -8.51 10.48 4.67
N ASN A 93 -8.24 11.75 4.43
CA ASN A 93 -9.27 12.75 4.21
C ASN A 93 -10.16 12.40 3.01
N GLN A 94 -9.56 11.96 1.90
CA GLN A 94 -10.30 11.50 0.74
C GLN A 94 -11.14 10.24 1.03
N ALA A 95 -10.62 9.30 1.86
CA ALA A 95 -11.38 8.14 2.29
C ALA A 95 -12.64 8.55 3.06
N CYS A 96 -12.51 9.48 4.02
CA CYS A 96 -13.64 9.99 4.77
C CYS A 96 -14.71 10.64 3.85
N VAL A 97 -14.26 11.48 2.91
CA VAL A 97 -15.17 12.13 1.93
C VAL A 97 -15.84 11.10 1.02
N ASP A 98 -15.13 10.06 0.60
CA ASP A 98 -15.69 9.00 -0.26
C ASP A 98 -16.73 8.16 0.49
N ILE A 99 -16.50 7.83 1.76
CA ILE A 99 -17.47 7.13 2.60
C ILE A 99 -18.71 8.00 2.83
N GLN A 100 -18.54 9.27 3.22
CA GLN A 100 -19.64 10.19 3.43
C GLN A 100 -20.51 10.40 2.18
N ALA A 101 -19.92 10.30 1.01
CA ALA A 101 -20.62 10.43 -0.26
C ALA A 101 -21.14 9.09 -0.83
N GLY A 102 -21.02 7.98 -0.09
CA GLY A 102 -21.44 6.66 -0.53
C GLY A 102 -20.64 6.12 -1.72
N ARG A 103 -19.41 6.61 -1.94
CA ARG A 103 -18.53 6.15 -3.01
C ARG A 103 -17.62 4.98 -2.58
N ALA A 104 -17.50 4.75 -1.28
CA ALA A 104 -16.79 3.63 -0.69
C ALA A 104 -17.48 3.22 0.62
N ASP A 105 -17.52 1.94 0.90
CA ASP A 105 -18.06 1.38 2.15
C ASP A 105 -16.96 1.04 3.14
N ALA A 106 -15.85 0.48 2.64
CA ALA A 106 -14.70 0.09 3.45
C ALA A 106 -13.37 0.40 2.74
N VAL A 107 -12.56 1.26 3.35
CA VAL A 107 -11.29 1.70 2.79
C VAL A 107 -10.12 1.19 3.62
N LEU A 108 -9.16 0.52 2.98
CA LEU A 108 -7.87 0.18 3.55
C LEU A 108 -6.82 1.20 3.11
N LEU A 109 -6.18 1.88 4.07
CA LEU A 109 -4.98 2.67 3.83
C LEU A 109 -3.77 1.86 4.28
N ALA A 110 -2.77 1.72 3.42
CA ALA A 110 -1.56 0.96 3.71
C ALA A 110 -0.30 1.66 3.20
N GLY A 111 0.82 1.28 3.78
CA GLY A 111 2.15 1.67 3.33
C GLY A 111 3.19 0.82 4.02
N ALA A 112 4.32 0.57 3.37
CA ALA A 112 5.43 -0.16 3.94
C ALA A 112 6.74 0.24 3.28
N GLU A 113 7.85 0.03 4.00
CA GLU A 113 9.19 0.21 3.46
C GLU A 113 10.11 -0.93 3.89
N THR A 114 10.85 -1.46 2.93
CA THR A 114 11.90 -2.46 3.16
C THR A 114 13.29 -1.90 2.82
N TRP A 115 13.47 -0.58 2.97
CA TRP A 115 14.68 0.13 2.58
C TRP A 115 15.95 -0.47 3.18
N ARG A 116 15.93 -0.80 4.49
CA ARG A 116 17.07 -1.42 5.18
C ARG A 116 17.45 -2.77 4.55
N THR A 117 16.47 -3.60 4.23
CA THR A 117 16.70 -4.90 3.55
C THR A 117 17.30 -4.68 2.17
N ARG A 118 16.72 -3.78 1.38
CA ARG A 118 17.22 -3.44 0.04
C ARG A 118 18.68 -2.97 0.06
N MET A 119 19.02 -2.05 0.97
CA MET A 119 20.39 -1.54 1.08
C MET A 119 21.39 -2.62 1.48
N ARG A 120 20.98 -3.54 2.35
CA ARG A 120 21.81 -4.67 2.81
C ARG A 120 22.07 -5.68 1.68
N LEU A 121 21.04 -6.03 0.91
CA LEU A 121 21.15 -6.88 -0.26
C LEU A 121 22.07 -6.25 -1.31
N ARG A 122 21.88 -4.96 -1.58
CA ARG A 122 22.75 -4.20 -2.50
C ARG A 122 24.21 -4.23 -2.07
N ALA A 123 24.52 -4.03 -0.79
CA ALA A 123 25.88 -4.09 -0.27
C ALA A 123 26.54 -5.48 -0.45
N ARG A 124 25.74 -6.53 -0.58
CA ARG A 124 26.18 -7.91 -0.86
C ARG A 124 26.17 -8.25 -2.35
N GLY A 125 25.84 -7.30 -3.23
CA GLY A 125 25.67 -7.54 -4.67
C GLY A 125 24.46 -8.39 -5.03
N ILE A 126 23.50 -8.55 -4.11
CA ILE A 126 22.30 -9.36 -4.29
C ILE A 126 21.17 -8.46 -4.76
N ARG A 127 20.50 -8.83 -5.86
CA ARG A 127 19.27 -8.20 -6.31
C ARG A 127 18.09 -9.00 -5.76
N PRO A 128 17.15 -8.39 -5.01
CA PRO A 128 15.97 -9.10 -4.52
C PRO A 128 15.10 -9.56 -5.70
N ASP A 129 14.57 -10.76 -5.60
CA ASP A 129 13.61 -11.31 -6.56
C ASP A 129 12.16 -11.00 -6.12
N TRP A 130 11.91 -9.71 -5.85
CA TRP A 130 10.61 -9.22 -5.47
C TRP A 130 9.70 -9.03 -6.68
N THR A 131 8.40 -9.02 -6.43
CA THR A 131 7.37 -8.93 -7.48
C THR A 131 7.60 -7.76 -8.42
N LYS A 132 7.57 -8.06 -9.72
CA LYS A 132 7.58 -7.09 -10.81
C LYS A 132 6.24 -7.22 -11.55
N GLN A 133 5.52 -6.14 -11.58
CA GLN A 133 4.28 -6.09 -12.36
C GLN A 133 4.59 -5.73 -13.81
N ASP A 134 3.93 -6.41 -14.71
CA ASP A 134 4.01 -6.18 -16.16
C ASP A 134 3.43 -4.82 -16.55
N GLU A 135 3.83 -4.31 -17.72
CA GLU A 135 3.34 -3.02 -18.24
C GLU A 135 1.84 -3.03 -18.57
N SER A 136 1.24 -4.20 -18.72
CA SER A 136 -0.20 -4.36 -18.92
C SER A 136 -1.03 -4.01 -17.67
N VAL A 137 -0.41 -4.03 -16.46
CA VAL A 137 -1.08 -3.60 -15.24
C VAL A 137 -1.32 -2.09 -15.30
N PRO A 138 -2.57 -1.61 -15.22
CA PRO A 138 -2.85 -0.18 -15.21
C PRO A 138 -2.19 0.53 -14.03
N VAL A 139 -1.74 1.75 -14.24
CA VAL A 139 -1.29 2.60 -13.12
C VAL A 139 -2.53 3.20 -12.47
N PRO A 140 -2.73 3.00 -11.16
CA PRO A 140 -3.89 3.55 -10.48
C PRO A 140 -3.80 5.08 -10.33
N PRO A 141 -4.90 5.78 -10.09
CA PRO A 141 -4.90 7.21 -9.86
C PRO A 141 -3.93 7.62 -8.75
N GLY A 142 -3.09 8.62 -9.02
CA GLY A 142 -2.04 9.13 -8.14
C GLY A 142 -0.68 8.44 -8.30
N GLY A 143 -0.61 7.29 -8.99
CA GLY A 143 0.64 6.55 -9.24
C GLY A 143 1.46 7.04 -10.44
N GLU A 144 1.04 8.09 -11.09
CA GLU A 144 1.65 8.61 -12.33
C GLU A 144 2.98 9.36 -12.08
N GLU A 145 3.23 9.78 -10.85
CA GLU A 145 4.42 10.50 -10.47
C GLU A 145 5.62 9.54 -10.37
N LYS A 146 6.50 9.59 -11.36
CA LYS A 146 7.74 8.81 -11.35
C LYS A 146 8.74 9.43 -10.37
N VAL A 147 8.99 8.74 -9.27
CA VAL A 147 10.11 9.08 -8.38
C VAL A 147 11.41 8.62 -9.02
N PRO A 148 12.42 9.49 -9.17
CA PRO A 148 13.76 9.02 -9.42
C PRO A 148 14.23 8.15 -8.25
N MET A 149 14.31 6.84 -8.45
CA MET A 149 14.78 5.89 -7.42
C MET A 149 16.30 5.84 -7.31
N SER A 150 17.00 6.56 -8.16
CA SER A 150 18.44 6.57 -8.29
C SER A 150 18.97 7.99 -8.15
N GLY A 151 20.00 8.15 -7.34
CA GLY A 151 20.87 9.31 -7.41
C GLY A 151 21.57 9.35 -8.79
N PRO A 152 22.18 10.49 -9.17
CA PRO A 152 22.89 10.60 -10.45
C PRO A 152 23.96 9.49 -10.56
N GLY A 153 23.76 8.54 -11.49
CA GLY A 153 24.68 7.44 -11.76
C GLY A 153 24.16 6.01 -11.55
N GLU A 154 22.91 5.80 -11.18
CA GLU A 154 22.35 4.46 -10.91
C GLU A 154 21.62 3.78 -12.09
N ASP A 155 21.54 4.41 -13.25
CA ASP A 155 20.96 3.83 -14.47
C ASP A 155 22.00 3.08 -15.33
N ARG A 156 22.75 2.13 -14.70
CA ARG A 156 23.62 1.20 -15.44
C ARG A 156 23.49 -0.22 -14.94
#